data_2a8ba59de0cd78dbb86fa8b0d2e07384
#
_entry.id   2a8ba59de0cd78dbb86fa8b0d2e07384
#
_cell.length_a   1.000
_cell.length_b   1.000
_cell.length_c   1.000
_cell.angle_alpha   90.00
_cell.angle_beta   90.00
_cell.angle_gamma   90.00
#
_symmetry.space_group_name_H-M   'P 1'
#
loop_
_entity.id
_entity.type
_entity.pdbx_description
1 polymer ?
#
loop_
_entity_poly.entity_id
_entity_poly.type
_entity_poly.pdbx_seq_one_letter_code
_entity_poly.pdbx_strand_id
1 'polypeptide(L)'
;MGSQSDWGVMSHAAQKLDDLGIPWEAQAISAHRATDALMKYLATTEKRGIEVIIAGAGGAAHLPGVISAKVTLPVLGVPMESASLKGMDSLLSIVQMPAGVPVGTLAIGKPGAINAALLAVSILGVKSAKYRKIYDQFRKDQTKKVLAKRYLKLPAVD
;
A
#
# COMPACT_ATOMS: atom_id res chain seq x y z
N MET A 1 -2.00 -8.98 3.12
CA MET A 1 -3.09 -9.13 2.12
C MET A 1 -4.05 -10.22 2.53
N GLY A 2 -5.30 -10.20 2.02
CA GLY A 2 -6.34 -11.17 2.39
C GLY A 2 -6.23 -12.54 1.72
N SER A 3 -5.54 -12.62 0.60
CA SER A 3 -5.35 -13.84 -0.20
C SER A 3 -4.00 -13.83 -0.91
N GLN A 4 -3.49 -15.01 -1.23
CA GLN A 4 -2.31 -15.14 -2.09
C GLN A 4 -2.55 -14.63 -3.51
N SER A 5 -3.79 -14.65 -3.99
CA SER A 5 -4.17 -14.08 -5.29
C SER A 5 -3.83 -12.59 -5.42
N ASP A 6 -3.78 -11.87 -4.30
CA ASP A 6 -3.47 -10.44 -4.27
C ASP A 6 -1.96 -10.15 -4.43
N TRP A 7 -1.12 -11.19 -4.31
CA TRP A 7 0.33 -11.03 -4.37
C TRP A 7 0.84 -10.50 -5.70
N GLY A 8 0.19 -10.84 -6.80
CA GLY A 8 0.52 -10.30 -8.12
C GLY A 8 0.50 -8.76 -8.14
N VAL A 9 -0.41 -8.15 -7.39
CA VAL A 9 -0.49 -6.69 -7.23
C VAL A 9 0.39 -6.21 -6.08
N MET A 10 0.31 -6.85 -4.91
CA MET A 10 1.01 -6.38 -3.70
C MET A 10 2.52 -6.54 -3.77
N SER A 11 3.03 -7.46 -4.60
CA SER A 11 4.46 -7.58 -4.89
C SER A 11 5.08 -6.29 -5.44
N HIS A 12 4.30 -5.44 -6.10
CA HIS A 12 4.79 -4.12 -6.55
C HIS A 12 5.06 -3.14 -5.39
N ALA A 13 4.34 -3.27 -4.27
CA ALA A 13 4.68 -2.53 -3.05
C ALA A 13 5.98 -3.03 -2.45
N ALA A 14 6.12 -4.35 -2.31
CA ALA A 14 7.34 -4.99 -1.80
C ALA A 14 8.57 -4.62 -2.64
N GLN A 15 8.46 -4.77 -3.98
CA GLN A 15 9.54 -4.38 -4.89
C GLN A 15 9.90 -2.89 -4.75
N LYS A 16 8.90 -2.01 -4.57
CA LYS A 16 9.18 -0.58 -4.39
C LYS A 16 9.89 -0.30 -3.07
N LEU A 17 9.57 -1.01 -2.01
CA LEU A 17 10.29 -0.92 -0.74
C LEU A 17 11.72 -1.44 -0.85
N ASP A 18 11.94 -2.56 -1.54
CA ASP A 18 13.28 -3.10 -1.84
C ASP A 18 14.12 -2.11 -2.64
N ASP A 19 13.57 -1.55 -3.73
CA ASP A 19 14.25 -0.54 -4.56
C ASP A 19 14.74 0.67 -3.73
N LEU A 20 14.04 0.97 -2.64
CA LEU A 20 14.33 2.09 -1.74
C LEU A 20 15.12 1.68 -0.49
N GLY A 21 15.47 0.40 -0.35
CA GLY A 21 16.20 -0.13 0.81
C GLY A 21 15.43 -0.04 2.13
N ILE A 22 14.10 -0.18 2.08
CA ILE A 22 13.22 -0.17 3.25
C ILE A 22 12.91 -1.61 3.66
N PRO A 23 13.20 -2.02 4.90
CA PRO A 23 12.84 -3.36 5.38
C PRO A 23 11.33 -3.59 5.36
N TRP A 24 10.91 -4.77 4.96
CA TRP A 24 9.51 -5.16 4.91
C TRP A 24 9.32 -6.66 5.15
N GLU A 25 8.12 -7.04 5.49
CA GLU A 25 7.64 -8.42 5.49
C GLU A 25 6.26 -8.50 4.82
N ALA A 26 5.87 -9.65 4.31
CA ALA A 26 4.56 -9.84 3.70
C ALA A 26 3.92 -11.16 4.15
N GLN A 27 2.61 -11.11 4.46
CA GLN A 27 1.82 -12.28 4.80
C GLN A 27 0.44 -12.22 4.14
N ALA A 28 -0.09 -13.39 3.77
CA ALA A 28 -1.46 -13.57 3.32
C ALA A 28 -2.29 -14.14 4.48
N ILE A 29 -3.08 -13.27 5.13
CA ILE A 29 -3.95 -13.65 6.26
C ILE A 29 -5.33 -13.08 6.01
N SER A 30 -6.32 -13.95 5.80
CA SER A 30 -7.70 -13.52 5.56
C SER A 30 -8.38 -13.05 6.84
N ALA A 31 -8.96 -11.84 6.82
CA ALA A 31 -9.75 -11.33 7.94
C ALA A 31 -11.00 -12.18 8.22
N HIS A 32 -11.56 -12.84 7.20
CA HIS A 32 -12.79 -13.62 7.32
C HIS A 32 -12.54 -15.11 7.62
N ARG A 33 -11.42 -15.68 7.11
CA ARG A 33 -11.16 -17.13 7.16
C ARG A 33 -10.07 -17.54 8.14
N ALA A 34 -9.30 -16.57 8.64
CA ALA A 34 -8.18 -16.78 9.57
C ALA A 34 -8.08 -15.64 10.58
N THR A 35 -9.22 -15.22 11.15
CA THR A 35 -9.33 -14.04 12.03
C THR A 35 -8.40 -14.13 13.23
N ASP A 36 -8.35 -15.28 13.90
CA ASP A 36 -7.49 -15.47 15.08
C ASP A 36 -6.00 -15.37 14.73
N ALA A 37 -5.59 -15.89 13.56
CA ALA A 37 -4.21 -15.75 13.08
C ALA A 37 -3.88 -14.28 12.80
N LEU A 38 -4.82 -13.53 12.23
CA LEU A 38 -4.68 -12.08 12.02
C LEU A 38 -4.50 -11.35 13.37
N MET A 39 -5.35 -11.65 14.35
CA MET A 39 -5.23 -11.02 15.68
C MET A 39 -3.90 -11.32 16.36
N LYS A 40 -3.43 -12.57 16.30
CA LYS A 40 -2.11 -12.96 16.82
C LYS A 40 -0.97 -12.23 16.10
N TYR A 41 -1.04 -12.09 14.78
CA TYR A 41 -0.07 -11.33 14.01
C TYR A 41 -0.03 -9.86 14.45
N LEU A 42 -1.19 -9.20 14.53
CA LEU A 42 -1.30 -7.78 14.89
C LEU A 42 -0.82 -7.50 16.32
N ALA A 43 -1.07 -8.40 17.27
CA ALA A 43 -0.63 -8.25 18.66
C ALA A 43 0.90 -8.16 18.83
N THR A 44 1.68 -8.51 17.81
CA THR A 44 3.15 -8.49 17.85
C THR A 44 3.80 -7.43 16.97
N THR A 45 3.03 -6.72 16.13
CA THR A 45 3.57 -5.80 15.12
C THR A 45 4.46 -4.70 15.71
N GLU A 46 3.98 -3.99 16.70
CA GLU A 46 4.74 -2.91 17.33
C GLU A 46 6.02 -3.42 18.03
N LYS A 47 5.92 -4.56 18.73
CA LYS A 47 7.09 -5.18 19.41
C LYS A 47 8.17 -5.62 18.41
N ARG A 48 7.80 -5.92 17.17
CA ARG A 48 8.71 -6.29 16.08
C ARG A 48 9.26 -5.07 15.32
N GLY A 49 8.87 -3.84 15.72
CA GLY A 49 9.33 -2.60 15.10
C GLY A 49 8.63 -2.26 13.78
N ILE A 50 7.44 -2.80 13.53
CA ILE A 50 6.62 -2.39 12.39
C ILE A 50 6.04 -1.01 12.68
N GLU A 51 6.20 -0.07 11.76
CA GLU A 51 5.77 1.31 11.92
C GLU A 51 4.61 1.71 10.98
N VAL A 52 4.41 0.96 9.87
CA VAL A 52 3.32 1.19 8.90
C VAL A 52 2.84 -0.16 8.38
N ILE A 53 1.53 -0.32 8.20
CA ILE A 53 0.94 -1.51 7.61
C ILE A 53 0.31 -1.17 6.27
N ILE A 54 0.68 -1.90 5.22
CA ILE A 54 0.04 -1.83 3.90
C ILE A 54 -0.85 -3.06 3.73
N ALA A 55 -2.15 -2.85 3.54
CA ALA A 55 -3.13 -3.92 3.50
C ALA A 55 -3.88 -3.95 2.17
N GLY A 56 -3.65 -5.01 1.37
CA GLY A 56 -4.36 -5.26 0.11
C GLY A 56 -5.57 -6.17 0.32
N ALA A 57 -6.73 -5.78 -0.24
CA ALA A 57 -7.95 -6.57 -0.16
C ALA A 57 -8.89 -6.31 -1.34
N GLY A 58 -9.67 -7.32 -1.74
CA GLY A 58 -10.62 -7.27 -2.85
C GLY A 58 -12.03 -7.71 -2.49
N GLY A 59 -13.02 -7.28 -3.27
CA GLY A 59 -14.43 -7.52 -3.04
C GLY A 59 -14.92 -6.84 -1.76
N ALA A 60 -15.48 -7.60 -0.81
CA ALA A 60 -15.74 -7.16 0.55
C ALA A 60 -14.41 -6.97 1.30
N ALA A 61 -13.70 -5.90 0.97
CA ALA A 61 -12.31 -5.64 1.32
C ALA A 61 -12.16 -5.15 2.77
N HIS A 62 -12.61 -5.94 3.74
CA HIS A 62 -12.67 -5.56 5.16
C HIS A 62 -11.31 -5.57 5.87
N LEU A 63 -10.30 -6.25 5.31
CA LEU A 63 -9.00 -6.44 5.97
C LEU A 63 -8.35 -5.13 6.47
N PRO A 64 -8.24 -4.05 5.67
CA PRO A 64 -7.63 -2.80 6.14
C PRO A 64 -8.38 -2.18 7.33
N GLY A 65 -9.71 -2.18 7.29
CA GLY A 65 -10.56 -1.68 8.38
C GLY A 65 -10.42 -2.51 9.66
N VAL A 66 -10.40 -3.85 9.53
CA VAL A 66 -10.17 -4.76 10.66
C VAL A 66 -8.79 -4.52 11.31
N ILE A 67 -7.75 -4.33 10.49
CA ILE A 67 -6.40 -4.00 10.98
C ILE A 67 -6.44 -2.66 11.73
N SER A 68 -6.96 -1.60 11.10
CA SER A 68 -7.02 -0.26 11.68
C SER A 68 -7.79 -0.20 13.00
N ALA A 69 -8.79 -1.06 13.17
CA ALA A 69 -9.53 -1.19 14.43
C ALA A 69 -8.73 -1.88 15.56
N LYS A 70 -7.55 -2.45 15.28
CA LYS A 70 -6.76 -3.25 16.23
C LYS A 70 -5.40 -2.67 16.55
N VAL A 71 -4.87 -1.79 15.71
CA VAL A 71 -3.55 -1.19 15.90
C VAL A 71 -3.64 0.34 15.86
N THR A 72 -2.66 1.00 16.47
CA THR A 72 -2.51 2.46 16.37
C THR A 72 -1.54 2.89 15.28
N LEU A 73 -0.94 1.92 14.58
CA LEU A 73 -0.05 2.17 13.45
C LEU A 73 -0.82 2.71 12.25
N PRO A 74 -0.21 3.56 11.42
CA PRO A 74 -0.78 3.96 10.14
C PRO A 74 -1.11 2.74 9.27
N VAL A 75 -2.36 2.66 8.78
CA VAL A 75 -2.83 1.60 7.88
C VAL A 75 -3.13 2.18 6.51
N LEU A 76 -2.48 1.63 5.49
CA LEU A 76 -2.63 2.03 4.09
C LEU A 76 -3.36 0.92 3.33
N GLY A 77 -4.58 1.21 2.88
CA GLY A 77 -5.43 0.27 2.17
C GLY A 77 -5.21 0.32 0.66
N VAL A 78 -5.02 -0.84 0.05
CA VAL A 78 -4.90 -0.99 -1.40
C VAL A 78 -6.07 -1.83 -1.90
N PRO A 79 -7.05 -1.21 -2.60
CA PRO A 79 -8.15 -1.95 -3.21
C PRO A 79 -7.64 -2.85 -4.34
N MET A 80 -8.07 -4.11 -4.35
CA MET A 80 -7.80 -5.03 -5.46
C MET A 80 -8.90 -4.92 -6.52
N GLU A 81 -8.51 -5.08 -7.76
CA GLU A 81 -9.48 -5.21 -8.84
C GLU A 81 -10.33 -6.47 -8.64
N SER A 82 -11.64 -6.35 -8.86
CA SER A 82 -12.60 -7.44 -8.77
C SER A 82 -13.23 -7.72 -10.14
N ALA A 83 -13.64 -8.96 -10.39
CA ALA A 83 -14.24 -9.35 -11.66
C ALA A 83 -15.57 -8.62 -11.93
N SER A 84 -16.42 -8.50 -10.89
CA SER A 84 -17.78 -7.96 -11.03
C SER A 84 -17.83 -6.43 -11.14
N LEU A 85 -17.11 -5.71 -10.27
CA LEU A 85 -17.21 -4.25 -10.16
C LEU A 85 -15.87 -3.54 -10.41
N LYS A 86 -14.90 -4.25 -11.00
CA LYS A 86 -13.59 -3.68 -11.41
C LYS A 86 -12.85 -2.96 -10.27
N GLY A 87 -13.07 -3.41 -9.04
CA GLY A 87 -12.44 -2.88 -7.84
C GLY A 87 -13.19 -1.72 -7.17
N MET A 88 -14.33 -1.28 -7.71
CA MET A 88 -15.16 -0.24 -7.07
C MET A 88 -15.73 -0.73 -5.73
N ASP A 89 -16.14 -1.99 -5.65
CA ASP A 89 -16.54 -2.67 -4.42
C ASP A 89 -15.42 -2.68 -3.38
N SER A 90 -14.21 -3.04 -3.81
CA SER A 90 -13.01 -3.02 -2.94
C SER A 90 -12.70 -1.61 -2.44
N LEU A 91 -12.71 -0.62 -3.34
CA LEU A 91 -12.45 0.79 -3.00
C LEU A 91 -13.48 1.30 -1.98
N LEU A 92 -14.77 1.12 -2.24
CA LEU A 92 -15.83 1.61 -1.35
C LEU A 92 -15.82 0.88 0.01
N SER A 93 -15.49 -0.41 0.04
CA SER A 93 -15.32 -1.16 1.29
C SER A 93 -14.17 -0.66 2.15
N ILE A 94 -13.12 -0.10 1.56
CA ILE A 94 -11.93 0.37 2.28
C ILE A 94 -12.06 1.85 2.66
N VAL A 95 -12.57 2.70 1.74
CA VAL A 95 -12.53 4.16 1.94
C VAL A 95 -13.61 4.67 2.88
N GLN A 96 -14.77 4.00 2.98
CA GLN A 96 -15.92 4.45 3.78
C GLN A 96 -15.81 4.01 5.25
N MET A 97 -14.67 4.32 5.88
CA MET A 97 -14.43 4.02 7.30
C MET A 97 -15.24 4.97 8.21
N PRO A 98 -15.73 4.47 9.36
CA PRO A 98 -16.39 5.32 10.35
C PRO A 98 -15.39 6.29 10.99
N ALA A 99 -15.90 7.43 11.48
CA ALA A 99 -15.08 8.37 12.23
C ALA A 99 -14.43 7.70 13.44
N GLY A 100 -13.14 7.95 13.64
CA GLY A 100 -12.34 7.37 14.72
C GLY A 100 -11.49 6.15 14.32
N VAL A 101 -11.73 5.52 13.16
CA VAL A 101 -10.94 4.37 12.66
C VAL A 101 -10.49 4.64 11.23
N PRO A 102 -9.43 5.43 11.01
CA PRO A 102 -9.02 5.85 9.67
C PRO A 102 -8.22 4.77 8.94
N VAL A 103 -8.41 4.69 7.61
CA VAL A 103 -7.55 3.95 6.68
C VAL A 103 -7.13 4.89 5.56
N GLY A 104 -5.83 5.06 5.33
CA GLY A 104 -5.29 5.81 4.20
C GLY A 104 -5.48 5.03 2.90
N THR A 105 -6.59 5.22 2.20
CA THR A 105 -6.95 4.44 1.02
C THR A 105 -6.24 4.94 -0.24
N LEU A 106 -5.59 4.05 -0.98
CA LEU A 106 -4.84 4.33 -2.20
C LEU A 106 -5.65 3.95 -3.45
N ALA A 107 -5.03 4.12 -4.63
CA ALA A 107 -5.64 3.74 -5.89
C ALA A 107 -5.85 2.22 -6.01
N ILE A 108 -6.76 1.80 -6.89
CA ILE A 108 -7.02 0.39 -7.18
C ILE A 108 -5.82 -0.24 -7.87
N GLY A 109 -5.43 -1.44 -7.45
CA GLY A 109 -4.46 -2.29 -8.13
C GLY A 109 -3.00 -1.80 -8.02
N LYS A 110 -2.21 -2.07 -9.05
CA LYS A 110 -0.77 -1.81 -9.10
C LYS A 110 -0.36 -0.36 -8.74
N PRO A 111 -1.01 0.70 -9.27
CA PRO A 111 -0.67 2.07 -8.87
C PRO A 111 -0.86 2.30 -7.37
N GLY A 112 -1.92 1.74 -6.79
CA GLY A 112 -2.20 1.81 -5.36
C GLY A 112 -1.13 1.14 -4.52
N ALA A 113 -0.69 -0.07 -4.90
CA ALA A 113 0.37 -0.79 -4.21
C ALA A 113 1.70 0.00 -4.21
N ILE A 114 2.11 0.54 -5.37
CA ILE A 114 3.32 1.37 -5.47
C ILE A 114 3.19 2.64 -4.61
N ASN A 115 2.06 3.33 -4.68
CA ASN A 115 1.83 4.56 -3.93
C ASN A 115 1.72 4.30 -2.43
N ALA A 116 1.19 3.15 -2.00
CA ALA A 116 1.19 2.74 -0.59
C ALA A 116 2.62 2.61 -0.05
N ALA A 117 3.51 1.96 -0.79
CA ALA A 117 4.93 1.88 -0.42
C ALA A 117 5.57 3.27 -0.31
N LEU A 118 5.34 4.14 -1.29
CA LEU A 118 5.88 5.51 -1.29
C LEU A 118 5.32 6.36 -0.14
N LEU A 119 4.03 6.23 0.17
CA LEU A 119 3.41 6.92 1.30
C LEU A 119 3.95 6.39 2.64
N ALA A 120 4.17 5.08 2.76
CA ALA A 120 4.82 4.50 3.92
C ALA A 120 6.23 5.11 4.14
N VAL A 121 7.05 5.20 3.09
CA VAL A 121 8.38 5.83 3.17
C VAL A 121 8.27 7.31 3.56
N SER A 122 7.27 8.03 3.05
CA SER A 122 7.00 9.42 3.42
C SER A 122 6.66 9.56 4.91
N ILE A 123 5.81 8.68 5.45
CA ILE A 123 5.45 8.64 6.87
C ILE A 123 6.69 8.37 7.73
N LEU A 124 7.49 7.36 7.38
CA LEU A 124 8.76 7.06 8.06
C LEU A 124 9.73 8.22 8.00
N GLY A 125 9.74 8.97 6.89
CA GLY A 125 10.56 10.16 6.68
C GLY A 125 10.25 11.34 7.61
N VAL A 126 9.08 11.37 8.26
CA VAL A 126 8.76 12.40 9.25
C VAL A 126 9.72 12.35 10.45
N LYS A 127 10.06 11.15 10.91
CA LYS A 127 10.96 10.92 12.06
C LYS A 127 12.40 10.60 11.64
N SER A 128 12.61 10.06 10.43
CA SER A 128 13.91 9.58 9.97
C SER A 128 14.46 10.43 8.82
N ALA A 129 15.54 11.17 9.08
CA ALA A 129 16.26 11.92 8.04
C ALA A 129 16.79 11.01 6.92
N LYS A 130 17.14 9.75 7.23
CA LYS A 130 17.55 8.74 6.25
C LYS A 130 16.42 8.47 5.25
N TYR A 131 15.22 8.14 5.73
CA TYR A 131 14.08 7.81 4.86
C TYR A 131 13.57 9.04 4.10
N ARG A 132 13.63 10.22 4.71
CA ARG A 132 13.34 11.49 4.03
C ARG A 132 14.26 11.71 2.82
N LYS A 133 15.58 11.56 3.00
CA LYS A 133 16.54 11.71 1.89
C LYS A 133 16.28 10.72 0.76
N ILE A 134 15.94 9.47 1.08
CA ILE A 134 15.60 8.44 0.09
C ILE A 134 14.38 8.87 -0.72
N TYR A 135 13.32 9.33 -0.05
CA TYR A 135 12.11 9.77 -0.72
C TYR A 135 12.33 11.03 -1.56
N ASP A 136 13.07 12.01 -1.06
CA ASP A 136 13.43 13.22 -1.78
C ASP A 136 14.24 12.89 -3.06
N GLN A 137 15.18 11.95 -2.97
CA GLN A 137 15.96 11.51 -4.14
C GLN A 137 15.05 10.84 -5.17
N PHE A 138 14.18 9.93 -4.74
CA PHE A 138 13.20 9.31 -5.62
C PHE A 138 12.34 10.35 -6.37
N ARG A 139 11.85 11.39 -5.67
CA ARG A 139 11.06 12.47 -6.27
C ARG A 139 11.87 13.28 -7.31
N LYS A 140 13.13 13.60 -7.01
CA LYS A 140 14.04 14.27 -7.94
C LYS A 140 14.26 13.45 -9.21
N ASP A 141 14.46 12.14 -9.07
CA ASP A 141 14.70 11.25 -10.21
C ASP A 141 13.43 11.08 -11.07
N GLN A 142 12.25 11.03 -10.46
CA GLN A 142 10.99 11.10 -11.21
C GLN A 142 10.89 12.39 -12.04
N THR A 143 11.17 13.54 -11.43
CA THR A 143 11.14 14.84 -12.12
C THR A 143 12.09 14.87 -13.30
N LYS A 144 13.34 14.40 -13.12
CA LYS A 144 14.33 14.30 -14.22
C LYS A 144 13.81 13.44 -15.39
N LYS A 145 13.22 12.27 -15.07
CA LYS A 145 12.65 11.36 -16.11
C LYS A 145 11.53 12.02 -16.91
N VAL A 146 10.65 12.76 -16.26
CA VAL A 146 9.55 13.48 -16.95
C VAL A 146 10.09 14.61 -17.80
N LEU A 147 11.00 15.42 -17.27
CA LEU A 147 11.58 16.56 -17.99
C LEU A 147 12.45 16.15 -19.18
N ALA A 148 13.13 15.00 -19.10
CA ALA A 148 13.90 14.46 -20.21
C ALA A 148 13.05 14.14 -21.46
N LYS A 149 11.74 13.92 -21.26
CA LYS A 149 10.79 13.58 -22.34
C LYS A 149 9.70 14.66 -22.54
N ARG A 150 9.93 15.88 -22.04
CA ARG A 150 8.91 16.95 -22.05
C ARG A 150 8.58 17.49 -23.44
N TYR A 151 9.53 17.43 -24.39
CA TYR A 151 9.32 17.88 -25.76
C TYR A 151 8.77 16.75 -26.60
N LEU A 152 7.54 16.89 -27.06
CA LEU A 152 6.85 15.92 -27.89
C LEU A 152 7.18 16.16 -29.35
N LYS A 153 7.34 15.07 -30.12
CA LYS A 153 7.43 15.09 -31.59
C LYS A 153 6.19 14.42 -32.15
N LEU A 154 5.77 14.82 -33.34
CA LEU A 154 4.73 14.09 -34.06
C LEU A 154 5.21 12.65 -34.29
N PRO A 155 4.29 11.65 -34.23
CA PRO A 155 4.60 10.29 -34.64
C PRO A 155 5.13 10.30 -36.08
N ALA A 156 6.09 9.43 -36.39
CA ALA A 156 6.44 9.19 -37.77
C ALA A 156 5.18 8.65 -38.50
N VAL A 157 4.84 9.25 -39.63
CA VAL A 157 3.77 8.75 -40.49
C VAL A 157 4.41 7.64 -41.31
N ASP A 158 3.98 6.38 -41.11
CA ASP A 158 4.37 5.22 -41.91
C ASP A 158 3.74 5.28 -43.29
#